data_e0420f08b6415c04f958fb3ca6412001
#
_entry.id   e0420f08b6415c04f958fb3ca6412001
#
_cell.length_a   1.000
_cell.length_b   1.000
_cell.length_c   1.000
_cell.angle_alpha   90.00
_cell.angle_beta   90.00
_cell.angle_gamma   90.00
#
_symmetry.space_group_name_H-M   'P 1'
#
loop_
_entity.id
_entity.type
_entity.pdbx_description
1 polymer ?
#
loop_
_entity_poly.entity_id
_entity_poly.type
_entity_poly.pdbx_seq_one_letter_code
_entity_poly.pdbx_strand_id
1 'polypeptide(L)'
;MKNTALVIGAGIGGLATAIRLAIRGIKVKVIEANGYPGGKLTAFEIKGYRFDAGPSLFTMPQWVLDLFLLANEDPKKHFKYKRKKVACHYFWPDNTQFFAPSERDEFVAKAAKTFNEKPQNFFQYFKRAEKKFNLTRSLFLEQSLHKLKTFLGTDTLKALAHLNTYELHKTLHQANEQNFNNPKVVQLFDRFATYNGSSPYQTSGMMTLIQHLEQHYGTYIPEGGMHQITLSLFELAKRLGVEFHFNTMAEQIITDQNKVLGVKVSQTVFKADMVVSNMDVVPTYVKLLPQYPTPKKIVKQEPSSAAVIFYWGIAKEFPQLDLHNIFFSTNYKAEFEALFQNHAVADDFTVYVNITSKEVPKDAPKGCENWFVMVNTPADYGQDWETLVESLRARILAKLSRQLNTDLEPLIACEEILTPPLIEQKTQSYKGALYGSSSNKATAAFLRHPNFSQRIKNLYFCGGSVHPGGGIPLCLLSAKIVDELSKE
;
A
#
# COMPACT_ATOMS: atom_id res chain seq x y z
N MET A 1 18.50 -21.76 -20.46
CA MET A 1 17.60 -21.57 -19.29
C MET A 1 18.22 -20.50 -18.37
N LYS A 2 17.40 -19.72 -17.66
CA LYS A 2 17.88 -18.72 -16.70
C LYS A 2 18.15 -19.46 -15.39
N ASN A 3 19.40 -19.52 -14.96
CA ASN A 3 19.80 -20.28 -13.78
C ASN A 3 20.09 -19.40 -12.56
N THR A 4 20.29 -18.10 -12.79
CA THR A 4 20.66 -17.12 -11.76
C THR A 4 19.78 -15.86 -11.86
N ALA A 5 19.40 -15.31 -10.73
CA ALA A 5 18.64 -14.06 -10.63
C ALA A 5 19.21 -13.13 -9.57
N LEU A 6 19.21 -11.84 -9.87
CA LEU A 6 19.45 -10.77 -8.92
C LEU A 6 18.15 -9.99 -8.68
N VAL A 7 17.77 -9.82 -7.42
CA VAL A 7 16.66 -8.98 -7.00
C VAL A 7 17.23 -7.74 -6.30
N ILE A 8 16.90 -6.56 -6.79
CA ILE A 8 17.28 -5.28 -6.19
C ILE A 8 16.16 -4.83 -5.25
N GLY A 9 16.42 -4.82 -3.96
CA GLY A 9 15.50 -4.45 -2.90
C GLY A 9 14.77 -5.63 -2.26
N ALA A 10 14.85 -5.72 -0.93
CA ALA A 10 14.21 -6.74 -0.08
C ALA A 10 12.82 -6.31 0.43
N GLY A 11 12.11 -5.42 -0.27
CA GLY A 11 10.70 -5.11 0.01
C GLY A 11 9.79 -6.31 -0.26
N ILE A 12 8.50 -6.21 0.11
CA ILE A 12 7.53 -7.33 0.00
C ILE A 12 7.46 -7.91 -1.42
N GLY A 13 7.48 -7.07 -2.46
CA GLY A 13 7.51 -7.55 -3.85
C GLY A 13 8.81 -8.27 -4.20
N GLY A 14 9.94 -7.79 -3.71
CA GLY A 14 11.26 -8.41 -3.91
C GLY A 14 11.37 -9.76 -3.20
N LEU A 15 10.96 -9.85 -1.94
CA LEU A 15 10.91 -11.10 -1.18
C LEU A 15 10.02 -12.14 -1.86
N ALA A 16 8.79 -11.75 -2.23
CA ALA A 16 7.87 -12.65 -2.91
C ALA A 16 8.40 -13.12 -4.28
N THR A 17 9.08 -12.24 -5.02
CA THR A 17 9.74 -12.62 -6.29
C THR A 17 10.89 -13.58 -6.05
N ALA A 18 11.75 -13.31 -5.08
CA ALA A 18 12.88 -14.18 -4.72
C ALA A 18 12.41 -15.58 -4.33
N ILE A 19 11.35 -15.68 -3.50
CA ILE A 19 10.72 -16.94 -3.10
C ILE A 19 10.25 -17.72 -4.34
N ARG A 20 9.46 -17.10 -5.22
CA ARG A 20 8.92 -17.76 -6.42
C ARG A 20 9.99 -18.26 -7.36
N LEU A 21 11.04 -17.47 -7.58
CA LEU A 21 12.17 -17.86 -8.42
C LEU A 21 12.99 -19.00 -7.79
N ALA A 22 13.22 -18.96 -6.46
CA ALA A 22 13.94 -20.01 -5.73
C ALA A 22 13.18 -21.36 -5.75
N ILE A 23 11.84 -21.35 -5.60
CA ILE A 23 10.99 -22.55 -5.76
C ILE A 23 11.17 -23.21 -7.13
N ARG A 24 11.46 -22.43 -8.17
CA ARG A 24 11.77 -22.96 -9.53
C ARG A 24 13.20 -23.46 -9.70
N GLY A 25 14.00 -23.48 -8.65
CA GLY A 25 15.40 -23.91 -8.70
C GLY A 25 16.37 -22.85 -9.25
N ILE A 26 15.94 -21.60 -9.39
CA ILE A 26 16.82 -20.50 -9.79
C ILE A 26 17.64 -20.06 -8.55
N LYS A 27 18.96 -19.91 -8.72
CA LYS A 27 19.83 -19.37 -7.68
C LYS A 27 19.60 -17.85 -7.56
N VAL A 28 19.04 -17.41 -6.44
CA VAL A 28 18.62 -16.02 -6.23
C VAL A 28 19.53 -15.34 -5.22
N LYS A 29 20.00 -14.14 -5.59
CA LYS A 29 20.64 -13.19 -4.67
C LYS A 29 19.77 -11.95 -4.57
N VAL A 30 19.60 -11.42 -3.36
CA VAL A 30 18.90 -10.17 -3.08
C VAL A 30 19.91 -9.14 -2.58
N ILE A 31 19.93 -7.98 -3.22
CA ILE A 31 20.77 -6.83 -2.84
C ILE A 31 19.84 -5.80 -2.18
N GLU A 32 20.11 -5.45 -0.92
CA GLU A 32 19.32 -4.48 -0.14
C GLU A 32 20.23 -3.39 0.43
N ALA A 33 19.83 -2.15 0.18
CA ALA A 33 20.60 -0.98 0.64
C ALA A 33 20.58 -0.80 2.16
N ASN A 34 19.46 -1.16 2.79
CA ASN A 34 19.31 -1.08 4.25
C ASN A 34 19.90 -2.32 4.94
N GLY A 35 20.10 -2.24 6.25
CA GLY A 35 20.53 -3.36 7.08
C GLY A 35 19.42 -4.36 7.45
N TYR A 36 18.22 -4.21 6.87
CA TYR A 36 17.03 -4.98 7.22
C TYR A 36 16.12 -5.22 6.00
N PRO A 37 15.32 -6.31 5.98
CA PRO A 37 14.34 -6.57 4.93
C PRO A 37 13.04 -5.80 5.16
N GLY A 38 12.21 -5.66 4.12
CA GLY A 38 10.82 -5.17 4.20
C GLY A 38 10.59 -3.83 3.51
N GLY A 39 11.64 -3.04 3.32
CA GLY A 39 11.51 -1.72 2.71
C GLY A 39 10.56 -0.83 3.52
N LYS A 40 9.36 -0.53 2.96
CA LYS A 40 8.33 0.25 3.67
C LYS A 40 7.66 -0.52 4.82
N LEU A 41 7.68 -1.85 4.82
CA LEU A 41 7.06 -2.68 5.86
C LEU A 41 8.11 -3.18 6.85
N THR A 42 8.48 -2.33 7.78
CA THR A 42 9.46 -2.56 8.84
C THR A 42 8.87 -2.18 10.20
N ALA A 43 9.66 -2.30 11.26
CA ALA A 43 9.31 -1.89 12.61
C ALA A 43 10.54 -1.33 13.33
N PHE A 44 10.30 -0.53 14.35
CA PHE A 44 11.32 -0.03 15.25
C PHE A 44 10.77 0.13 16.68
N GLU A 45 11.67 0.33 17.63
CA GLU A 45 11.33 0.55 19.04
C GLU A 45 12.01 1.81 19.57
N ILE A 46 11.26 2.58 20.36
CA ILE A 46 11.77 3.75 21.06
C ILE A 46 11.15 3.82 22.47
N LYS A 47 11.98 3.88 23.51
CA LYS A 47 11.55 3.99 24.92
C LYS A 47 10.51 2.93 25.34
N GLY A 48 10.61 1.70 24.82
CA GLY A 48 9.71 0.59 25.12
C GLY A 48 8.38 0.60 24.34
N TYR A 49 8.21 1.51 23.39
CA TYR A 49 7.11 1.50 22.43
C TYR A 49 7.61 0.96 21.10
N ARG A 50 6.96 -0.10 20.60
CA ARG A 50 7.23 -0.67 19.29
C ARG A 50 6.23 -0.13 18.28
N PHE A 51 6.71 0.22 17.09
CA PHE A 51 5.89 0.73 16.00
C PHE A 51 6.11 -0.09 14.73
N ASP A 52 5.03 -0.48 14.07
CA ASP A 52 5.07 -0.86 12.67
C ASP A 52 5.23 0.43 11.82
N ALA A 53 6.29 0.50 11.03
CA ALA A 53 6.72 1.73 10.37
C ALA A 53 6.29 1.80 8.90
N GLY A 54 5.10 1.30 8.56
CA GLY A 54 4.65 1.29 7.17
C GLY A 54 3.17 0.98 7.00
N PRO A 55 2.78 0.17 6.02
CA PRO A 55 1.39 -0.21 5.82
C PRO A 55 0.78 -0.81 7.08
N SER A 56 -0.32 -0.24 7.53
CA SER A 56 -1.02 -0.63 8.77
C SER A 56 -2.23 -1.52 8.51
N LEU A 57 -2.73 -1.58 7.27
CA LEU A 57 -3.90 -2.36 6.91
C LEU A 57 -3.51 -3.68 6.24
N PHE A 58 -4.04 -4.79 6.74
CA PHE A 58 -3.83 -6.11 6.16
C PHE A 58 -5.15 -6.73 5.70
N THR A 59 -5.26 -6.93 4.41
CA THR A 59 -6.36 -7.63 3.74
C THR A 59 -5.80 -8.77 2.90
N MET A 60 -6.64 -9.73 2.52
CA MET A 60 -6.28 -10.82 1.60
C MET A 60 -5.05 -11.63 2.04
N PRO A 61 -5.01 -12.19 3.27
CA PRO A 61 -3.88 -12.94 3.79
C PRO A 61 -3.50 -14.15 2.93
N GLN A 62 -4.44 -14.68 2.12
CA GLN A 62 -4.21 -15.80 1.22
C GLN A 62 -3.01 -15.60 0.29
N TRP A 63 -2.73 -14.35 -0.14
CA TRP A 63 -1.57 -14.08 -1.01
C TRP A 63 -0.22 -14.29 -0.30
N VAL A 64 -0.18 -14.11 1.02
CA VAL A 64 0.99 -14.45 1.84
C VAL A 64 1.05 -15.97 2.03
N LEU A 65 -0.08 -16.60 2.36
CA LEU A 65 -0.16 -18.04 2.59
C LEU A 65 0.23 -18.85 1.34
N ASP A 66 -0.17 -18.38 0.17
CA ASP A 66 0.13 -19.02 -1.12
C ASP A 66 1.63 -19.22 -1.33
N LEU A 67 2.49 -18.32 -0.84
CA LEU A 67 3.94 -18.47 -0.98
C LEU A 67 4.49 -19.65 -0.19
N PHE A 68 3.95 -19.92 1.01
CA PHE A 68 4.30 -21.11 1.81
C PHE A 68 3.78 -22.37 1.15
N LEU A 69 2.53 -22.36 0.67
CA LEU A 69 1.94 -23.51 -0.02
C LEU A 69 2.73 -23.87 -1.30
N LEU A 70 3.16 -22.86 -2.06
CA LEU A 70 4.02 -23.06 -3.24
C LEU A 70 5.38 -23.67 -2.88
N ALA A 71 5.88 -23.37 -1.69
CA ALA A 71 7.11 -23.96 -1.15
C ALA A 71 6.91 -25.34 -0.49
N ASN A 72 5.70 -25.91 -0.54
CA ASN A 72 5.31 -27.13 0.16
C ASN A 72 5.47 -27.03 1.69
N GLU A 73 5.32 -25.84 2.27
CA GLU A 73 5.33 -25.60 3.72
C GLU A 73 3.91 -25.30 4.24
N ASP A 74 3.60 -25.75 5.46
CA ASP A 74 2.35 -25.42 6.14
C ASP A 74 2.38 -23.96 6.63
N PRO A 75 1.58 -23.04 6.05
CA PRO A 75 1.60 -21.62 6.45
C PRO A 75 1.30 -21.40 7.94
N LYS A 76 0.46 -22.25 8.56
CA LYS A 76 0.04 -22.11 9.96
C LYS A 76 1.20 -22.25 10.95
N LYS A 77 2.29 -22.91 10.55
CA LYS A 77 3.50 -23.05 11.35
C LYS A 77 4.37 -21.79 11.36
N HIS A 78 4.23 -20.94 10.35
CA HIS A 78 5.16 -19.85 10.07
C HIS A 78 4.53 -18.46 10.11
N PHE A 79 3.22 -18.36 9.85
CA PHE A 79 2.53 -17.08 9.77
C PHE A 79 1.14 -17.18 10.38
N LYS A 80 0.94 -16.50 11.51
CA LYS A 80 -0.32 -16.45 12.23
C LYS A 80 -0.91 -15.06 12.17
N TYR A 81 -2.23 -14.98 12.07
CA TYR A 81 -2.98 -13.72 12.02
C TYR A 81 -4.39 -13.93 12.52
N LYS A 82 -5.05 -12.86 12.93
CA LYS A 82 -6.45 -12.89 13.36
C LYS A 82 -7.29 -11.90 12.56
N ARG A 83 -8.56 -12.23 12.33
CA ARG A 83 -9.54 -11.34 11.72
C ARG A 83 -10.06 -10.34 12.75
N LYS A 84 -10.15 -9.06 12.37
CA LYS A 84 -10.74 -8.03 13.22
C LYS A 84 -12.27 -8.14 13.19
N LYS A 85 -12.92 -7.97 14.34
CA LYS A 85 -14.39 -7.88 14.45
C LYS A 85 -14.88 -6.49 14.04
N VAL A 86 -14.13 -5.46 14.38
CA VAL A 86 -14.36 -4.08 13.97
C VAL A 86 -13.26 -3.70 13.00
N ALA A 87 -13.64 -3.28 11.80
CA ALA A 87 -12.68 -2.91 10.75
C ALA A 87 -12.05 -1.54 11.02
N CYS A 88 -12.85 -0.57 11.47
CA CYS A 88 -12.38 0.79 11.72
C CYS A 88 -13.36 1.58 12.59
N HIS A 89 -12.86 2.47 13.43
CA HIS A 89 -13.63 3.51 14.12
C HIS A 89 -13.56 4.81 13.33
N TYR A 90 -14.72 5.41 13.07
CA TYR A 90 -14.86 6.67 12.34
C TYR A 90 -15.43 7.75 13.22
N PHE A 91 -14.82 8.95 13.17
CA PHE A 91 -15.18 10.11 13.96
C PHE A 91 -15.35 11.32 13.03
N TRP A 92 -16.48 12.02 13.16
CA TRP A 92 -16.74 13.28 12.45
C TRP A 92 -16.69 14.47 13.40
N PRO A 93 -16.42 15.69 12.90
CA PRO A 93 -16.29 16.90 13.73
C PRO A 93 -17.52 17.25 14.55
N ASP A 94 -18.71 16.81 14.16
CA ASP A 94 -19.98 17.01 14.87
C ASP A 94 -20.26 15.92 15.91
N ASN A 95 -19.26 15.19 16.35
CA ASN A 95 -19.33 14.08 17.30
C ASN A 95 -20.09 12.84 16.80
N THR A 96 -20.46 12.76 15.50
CA THR A 96 -20.94 11.51 14.94
C THR A 96 -19.82 10.47 14.98
N GLN A 97 -20.16 9.26 15.42
CA GLN A 97 -19.23 8.14 15.49
C GLN A 97 -19.83 6.91 14.81
N PHE A 98 -18.99 6.15 14.14
CA PHE A 98 -19.40 4.88 13.53
C PHE A 98 -18.28 3.84 13.67
N PHE A 99 -18.53 2.81 14.42
CA PHE A 99 -17.64 1.67 14.63
C PHE A 99 -18.03 0.57 13.65
N ALA A 100 -17.33 0.50 12.54
CA ALA A 100 -17.67 -0.35 11.41
C ALA A 100 -17.43 -1.84 11.72
N PRO A 101 -18.46 -2.68 11.84
CA PRO A 101 -18.28 -4.12 11.95
C PRO A 101 -17.66 -4.71 10.68
N SER A 102 -16.85 -5.77 10.83
CA SER A 102 -16.30 -6.51 9.70
C SER A 102 -17.31 -7.45 9.04
N GLU A 103 -18.38 -7.81 9.75
CA GLU A 103 -19.46 -8.62 9.19
C GLU A 103 -20.45 -7.74 8.42
N ARG A 104 -20.77 -8.16 7.17
CA ARG A 104 -21.54 -7.36 6.21
C ARG A 104 -22.93 -6.96 6.72
N ASP A 105 -23.67 -7.93 7.23
CA ASP A 105 -25.05 -7.70 7.66
C ASP A 105 -25.10 -6.82 8.91
N GLU A 106 -24.16 -7.02 9.85
CA GLU A 106 -24.01 -6.17 11.03
C GLU A 106 -23.61 -4.75 10.63
N PHE A 107 -22.67 -4.60 9.68
CA PHE A 107 -22.29 -3.30 9.12
C PHE A 107 -23.53 -2.58 8.55
N VAL A 108 -24.30 -3.26 7.69
CA VAL A 108 -25.48 -2.67 7.05
C VAL A 108 -26.52 -2.25 8.09
N ALA A 109 -26.84 -3.11 9.05
CA ALA A 109 -27.81 -2.79 10.09
C ALA A 109 -27.40 -1.57 10.92
N LYS A 110 -26.13 -1.53 11.32
CA LYS A 110 -25.57 -0.44 12.13
C LYS A 110 -25.44 0.85 11.34
N ALA A 111 -24.92 0.79 10.09
CA ALA A 111 -24.77 1.96 9.22
C ALA A 111 -26.11 2.57 8.84
N ALA A 112 -27.09 1.75 8.46
CA ALA A 112 -28.45 2.20 8.13
C ALA A 112 -29.08 2.98 9.31
N LYS A 113 -28.94 2.47 10.52
CA LYS A 113 -29.42 3.13 11.75
C LYS A 113 -28.65 4.41 12.04
N THR A 114 -27.32 4.38 12.00
CA THR A 114 -26.47 5.53 12.38
C THR A 114 -26.66 6.71 11.43
N PHE A 115 -26.78 6.44 10.12
CA PHE A 115 -26.82 7.45 9.08
C PHE A 115 -28.20 7.71 8.50
N ASN A 116 -29.23 7.06 9.01
CA ASN A 116 -30.61 7.12 8.47
C ASN A 116 -30.66 6.81 6.96
N GLU A 117 -29.93 5.75 6.55
CA GLU A 117 -29.90 5.26 5.17
C GLU A 117 -30.69 3.95 5.01
N LYS A 118 -31.20 3.71 3.79
CA LYS A 118 -31.89 2.45 3.50
C LYS A 118 -30.90 1.29 3.44
N PRO A 119 -31.13 0.17 4.16
CA PRO A 119 -30.27 -1.02 4.09
C PRO A 119 -30.02 -1.50 2.66
N GLN A 120 -31.03 -1.41 1.79
CA GLN A 120 -30.95 -1.82 0.39
C GLN A 120 -29.88 -1.07 -0.41
N ASN A 121 -29.59 0.21 -0.06
CA ASN A 121 -28.56 1.00 -0.73
C ASN A 121 -27.17 0.35 -0.50
N PHE A 122 -26.88 -0.08 0.73
CA PHE A 122 -25.66 -0.77 1.07
C PHE A 122 -25.54 -2.14 0.36
N PHE A 123 -26.60 -2.95 0.41
CA PHE A 123 -26.57 -4.27 -0.25
C PHE A 123 -26.36 -4.15 -1.76
N GLN A 124 -27.01 -3.20 -2.41
CA GLN A 124 -26.85 -2.96 -3.85
C GLN A 124 -25.43 -2.45 -4.17
N TYR A 125 -24.90 -1.56 -3.34
CA TYR A 125 -23.53 -1.05 -3.47
C TYR A 125 -22.50 -2.18 -3.36
N PHE A 126 -22.60 -3.03 -2.33
CA PHE A 126 -21.72 -4.16 -2.12
C PHE A 126 -21.82 -5.20 -3.24
N LYS A 127 -23.00 -5.51 -3.71
CA LYS A 127 -23.21 -6.42 -4.85
C LYS A 127 -22.54 -5.89 -6.13
N ARG A 128 -22.60 -4.57 -6.37
CA ARG A 128 -21.93 -3.95 -7.52
C ARG A 128 -20.41 -3.98 -7.38
N ALA A 129 -19.89 -3.68 -6.20
CA ALA A 129 -18.46 -3.75 -5.90
C ALA A 129 -17.90 -5.17 -6.10
N GLU A 130 -18.61 -6.19 -5.59
CA GLU A 130 -18.30 -7.61 -5.79
C GLU A 130 -18.30 -8.01 -7.27
N LYS A 131 -19.32 -7.59 -8.03
CA LYS A 131 -19.38 -7.85 -9.49
C LYS A 131 -18.17 -7.24 -10.20
N LYS A 132 -17.82 -5.98 -9.89
CA LYS A 132 -16.63 -5.32 -10.46
C LYS A 132 -15.36 -6.10 -10.13
N PHE A 133 -15.16 -6.48 -8.87
CA PHE A 133 -14.00 -7.24 -8.44
C PHE A 133 -13.89 -8.58 -9.18
N ASN A 134 -14.96 -9.37 -9.24
CA ASN A 134 -14.95 -10.66 -9.89
C ASN A 134 -14.70 -10.60 -11.40
N LEU A 135 -15.17 -9.54 -12.08
CA LEU A 135 -14.92 -9.31 -13.49
C LEU A 135 -13.48 -8.81 -13.79
N THR A 136 -12.81 -8.23 -12.80
CA THR A 136 -11.53 -7.55 -13.03
C THR A 136 -10.33 -8.31 -12.46
N ARG A 137 -10.53 -9.11 -11.42
CA ARG A 137 -9.46 -9.76 -10.68
C ARG A 137 -8.51 -10.54 -11.58
N SER A 138 -9.04 -11.49 -12.36
CA SER A 138 -8.22 -12.41 -13.16
C SER A 138 -7.46 -11.66 -14.26
N LEU A 139 -8.12 -10.73 -14.96
CA LEU A 139 -7.54 -9.99 -16.07
C LEU A 139 -6.64 -8.85 -15.61
N PHE A 140 -7.13 -8.01 -14.68
CA PHE A 140 -6.47 -6.73 -14.36
C PHE A 140 -5.53 -6.78 -13.15
N LEU A 141 -5.65 -7.79 -12.28
CA LEU A 141 -4.80 -7.88 -11.10
C LEU A 141 -3.77 -9.01 -11.19
N GLU A 142 -4.13 -10.14 -11.80
CA GLU A 142 -3.31 -11.36 -11.76
C GLU A 142 -2.50 -11.62 -13.04
N GLN A 143 -2.72 -10.85 -14.11
CA GLN A 143 -2.03 -10.99 -15.39
C GLN A 143 -1.38 -9.68 -15.84
N SER A 144 -0.38 -9.79 -16.73
CA SER A 144 0.25 -8.60 -17.32
C SER A 144 -0.65 -7.99 -18.38
N LEU A 145 -1.09 -6.75 -18.20
CA LEU A 145 -1.86 -5.99 -19.21
C LEU A 145 -1.02 -5.52 -20.41
N HIS A 146 0.27 -5.83 -20.43
CA HIS A 146 1.21 -5.36 -21.45
C HIS A 146 1.64 -6.47 -22.43
N LYS A 147 0.96 -7.62 -22.40
CA LYS A 147 1.15 -8.73 -23.32
C LYS A 147 -0.10 -8.97 -24.14
N LEU A 148 0.04 -9.07 -25.47
CA LEU A 148 -1.10 -9.29 -26.38
C LEU A 148 -1.86 -10.58 -26.04
N LYS A 149 -1.16 -11.65 -25.64
CA LYS A 149 -1.80 -12.92 -25.28
C LYS A 149 -2.80 -12.80 -24.13
N THR A 150 -2.62 -11.83 -23.22
CA THR A 150 -3.56 -11.56 -22.12
C THR A 150 -4.95 -11.18 -22.66
N PHE A 151 -4.99 -10.51 -23.81
CA PHE A 151 -6.24 -10.04 -24.42
C PHE A 151 -6.91 -11.04 -25.36
N LEU A 152 -6.30 -12.19 -25.61
CA LEU A 152 -6.86 -13.26 -26.46
C LEU A 152 -7.72 -14.27 -25.68
N GLY A 153 -7.83 -14.11 -24.36
CA GLY A 153 -8.57 -15.01 -23.48
C GLY A 153 -10.06 -14.68 -23.36
N THR A 154 -10.84 -15.67 -22.89
CA THR A 154 -12.27 -15.50 -22.60
C THR A 154 -12.59 -14.44 -21.55
N ASP A 155 -11.66 -14.18 -20.64
CA ASP A 155 -11.79 -13.17 -19.59
C ASP A 155 -11.82 -11.75 -20.16
N THR A 156 -11.08 -11.51 -21.25
CA THR A 156 -11.12 -10.24 -21.98
C THR A 156 -12.50 -10.02 -22.64
N LEU A 157 -13.07 -11.04 -23.27
CA LEU A 157 -14.39 -10.94 -23.86
C LEU A 157 -15.46 -10.65 -22.79
N LYS A 158 -15.37 -11.31 -21.63
CA LYS A 158 -16.26 -11.04 -20.48
C LYS A 158 -16.07 -9.61 -19.98
N ALA A 159 -14.80 -9.15 -19.83
CA ALA A 159 -14.52 -7.79 -19.39
C ALA A 159 -15.09 -6.74 -20.36
N LEU A 160 -14.92 -6.92 -21.66
CA LEU A 160 -15.45 -6.02 -22.69
C LEU A 160 -16.99 -6.01 -22.71
N ALA A 161 -17.64 -7.15 -22.53
CA ALA A 161 -19.12 -7.24 -22.48
C ALA A 161 -19.72 -6.48 -21.27
N HIS A 162 -18.90 -6.15 -20.26
CA HIS A 162 -19.36 -5.50 -19.02
C HIS A 162 -18.76 -4.10 -18.80
N LEU A 163 -18.30 -3.42 -19.86
CA LEU A 163 -17.66 -2.08 -19.75
C LEU A 163 -18.49 -1.07 -18.95
N ASN A 164 -19.82 -1.07 -19.11
CA ASN A 164 -20.73 -0.18 -18.38
C ASN A 164 -20.71 -0.44 -16.85
N THR A 165 -20.40 -1.68 -16.42
CA THR A 165 -20.31 -2.05 -15.00
C THR A 165 -19.14 -1.36 -14.31
N TYR A 166 -18.08 -1.01 -15.05
CA TYR A 166 -16.86 -0.42 -14.47
C TYR A 166 -16.98 1.05 -14.11
N GLU A 167 -18.04 1.74 -14.56
CA GLU A 167 -18.29 3.16 -14.25
C GLU A 167 -17.05 4.05 -14.49
N LEU A 168 -16.34 3.81 -15.61
CA LEU A 168 -15.13 4.53 -15.96
C LEU A 168 -15.36 6.02 -16.27
N HIS A 169 -16.59 6.38 -16.61
CA HIS A 169 -17.04 7.74 -16.96
C HIS A 169 -17.43 8.59 -15.75
N LYS A 170 -17.41 8.01 -14.54
CA LYS A 170 -17.72 8.68 -13.27
C LYS A 170 -16.53 8.65 -12.35
N THR A 171 -16.45 9.61 -11.43
CA THR A 171 -15.52 9.54 -10.31
C THR A 171 -16.04 8.59 -9.23
N LEU A 172 -15.15 8.17 -8.32
CA LEU A 172 -15.55 7.37 -7.15
C LEU A 172 -16.59 8.12 -6.31
N HIS A 173 -16.38 9.42 -6.08
CA HIS A 173 -17.33 10.29 -5.37
C HIS A 173 -18.72 10.29 -6.03
N GLN A 174 -18.79 10.54 -7.34
CA GLN A 174 -20.06 10.50 -8.08
C GLN A 174 -20.75 9.13 -8.01
N ALA A 175 -19.97 8.04 -8.05
CA ALA A 175 -20.53 6.70 -7.87
C ALA A 175 -21.08 6.48 -6.45
N ASN A 176 -20.46 7.06 -5.43
CA ASN A 176 -20.93 6.99 -4.04
C ASN A 176 -22.18 7.85 -3.83
N GLU A 177 -22.22 9.10 -4.32
CA GLU A 177 -23.40 9.99 -4.25
C GLU A 177 -24.66 9.40 -4.91
N GLN A 178 -24.48 8.62 -5.97
CA GLN A 178 -25.62 7.94 -6.63
C GLN A 178 -26.20 6.78 -5.81
N ASN A 179 -25.47 6.31 -4.81
CA ASN A 179 -25.86 5.17 -3.98
C ASN A 179 -26.37 5.59 -2.61
N PHE A 180 -25.90 6.71 -2.07
CA PHE A 180 -26.17 7.14 -0.71
C PHE A 180 -26.61 8.60 -0.67
N ASN A 181 -27.58 8.89 0.21
CA ASN A 181 -28.10 10.24 0.39
C ASN A 181 -27.36 10.99 1.51
N ASN A 182 -26.84 10.25 2.51
CA ASN A 182 -26.15 10.86 3.62
C ASN A 182 -24.70 11.19 3.26
N PRO A 183 -24.26 12.45 3.33
CA PRO A 183 -22.90 12.87 2.93
C PRO A 183 -21.79 12.21 3.77
N LYS A 184 -22.06 11.79 5.01
CA LYS A 184 -21.08 11.07 5.82
C LYS A 184 -20.86 9.65 5.32
N VAL A 185 -21.89 9.00 4.79
CA VAL A 185 -21.77 7.69 4.14
C VAL A 185 -20.97 7.83 2.84
N VAL A 186 -21.23 8.88 2.06
CA VAL A 186 -20.44 9.18 0.86
C VAL A 186 -18.99 9.37 1.22
N GLN A 187 -18.68 10.21 2.22
CA GLN A 187 -17.31 10.46 2.71
C GLN A 187 -16.64 9.17 3.22
N LEU A 188 -17.37 8.32 3.94
CA LEU A 188 -16.88 7.02 4.41
C LEU A 188 -16.42 6.15 3.25
N PHE A 189 -17.18 6.10 2.14
CA PHE A 189 -16.82 5.30 0.96
C PHE A 189 -15.82 6.01 0.05
N ASP A 190 -15.78 7.34 0.03
CA ASP A 190 -14.76 8.14 -0.68
C ASP A 190 -13.35 7.87 -0.12
N ARG A 191 -13.25 7.59 1.18
CA ARG A 191 -12.00 7.23 1.84
C ARG A 191 -11.23 6.11 1.15
N PHE A 192 -11.92 5.17 0.50
CA PHE A 192 -11.26 4.05 -0.16
C PHE A 192 -10.34 4.47 -1.31
N ALA A 193 -10.44 5.70 -1.83
CA ALA A 193 -9.47 6.26 -2.78
C ALA A 193 -8.06 6.38 -2.19
N THR A 194 -7.93 6.60 -0.87
CA THR A 194 -6.64 6.73 -0.21
C THR A 194 -5.85 5.41 -0.14
N TYR A 195 -6.51 4.25 -0.35
CA TYR A 195 -5.85 2.94 -0.39
C TYR A 195 -4.88 2.78 -1.57
N ASN A 196 -5.01 3.61 -2.59
CA ASN A 196 -4.06 3.73 -3.68
C ASN A 196 -3.50 5.15 -3.84
N GLY A 197 -3.64 5.99 -2.81
CA GLY A 197 -3.11 7.34 -2.74
C GLY A 197 -3.70 8.28 -3.80
N SER A 198 -5.02 8.24 -4.02
CA SER A 198 -5.72 9.00 -5.05
C SER A 198 -6.87 9.83 -4.47
N SER A 199 -7.36 10.78 -5.26
CA SER A 199 -8.53 11.61 -4.94
C SER A 199 -9.82 10.90 -5.33
N PRO A 200 -10.83 10.78 -4.46
CA PRO A 200 -12.14 10.24 -4.80
C PRO A 200 -12.88 11.09 -5.84
N TYR A 201 -12.53 12.38 -5.93
CA TYR A 201 -13.09 13.35 -6.88
C TYR A 201 -12.48 13.26 -8.28
N GLN A 202 -11.42 12.48 -8.46
CA GLN A 202 -10.71 12.32 -9.74
C GLN A 202 -10.61 10.85 -10.18
N THR A 203 -10.39 9.93 -9.24
CA THR A 203 -10.26 8.51 -9.57
C THR A 203 -11.60 7.92 -10.03
N SER A 204 -11.52 6.91 -10.90
CA SER A 204 -12.69 6.28 -11.51
C SER A 204 -13.61 5.59 -10.51
N GLY A 205 -14.91 5.59 -10.77
CA GLY A 205 -15.94 4.83 -10.06
C GLY A 205 -15.70 3.32 -10.03
N MET A 206 -14.80 2.82 -10.86
CA MET A 206 -14.30 1.45 -10.75
C MET A 206 -13.68 1.16 -9.38
N MET A 207 -13.06 2.16 -8.73
CA MET A 207 -12.41 2.00 -7.42
C MET A 207 -13.37 1.65 -6.28
N THR A 208 -14.70 1.68 -6.50
CA THR A 208 -15.65 1.10 -5.53
C THR A 208 -15.36 -0.38 -5.24
N LEU A 209 -14.63 -1.10 -6.12
CA LEU A 209 -14.19 -2.47 -5.88
C LEU A 209 -13.25 -2.60 -4.66
N ILE A 210 -12.52 -1.54 -4.29
CA ILE A 210 -11.58 -1.60 -3.15
C ILE A 210 -12.32 -1.86 -1.85
N GLN A 211 -13.51 -1.28 -1.70
CA GLN A 211 -14.37 -1.52 -0.56
C GLN A 211 -14.73 -3.02 -0.41
N HIS A 212 -14.89 -3.75 -1.52
CA HIS A 212 -15.14 -5.19 -1.49
C HIS A 212 -14.00 -5.96 -0.81
N LEU A 213 -12.75 -5.50 -0.92
CA LEU A 213 -11.62 -6.15 -0.27
C LEU A 213 -11.74 -6.11 1.25
N GLU A 214 -12.23 -5.01 1.82
CA GLU A 214 -12.41 -4.87 3.27
C GLU A 214 -13.67 -5.61 3.75
N GLN A 215 -14.81 -5.42 3.10
CA GLN A 215 -16.10 -5.95 3.55
C GLN A 215 -16.29 -7.44 3.27
N HIS A 216 -15.71 -7.97 2.20
CA HIS A 216 -15.84 -9.38 1.84
C HIS A 216 -14.70 -10.21 2.41
N TYR A 217 -13.45 -9.78 2.17
CA TYR A 217 -12.29 -10.51 2.66
C TYR A 217 -11.95 -10.20 4.12
N GLY A 218 -12.34 -9.02 4.62
CA GLY A 218 -12.11 -8.60 6.01
C GLY A 218 -10.77 -7.93 6.23
N THR A 219 -10.63 -7.37 7.43
CA THR A 219 -9.39 -6.76 7.94
C THR A 219 -8.74 -7.70 8.94
N TYR A 220 -7.42 -7.83 8.87
CA TYR A 220 -6.64 -8.75 9.67
C TYR A 220 -5.48 -8.03 10.36
N ILE A 221 -4.94 -8.65 11.38
CA ILE A 221 -3.67 -8.28 12.03
C ILE A 221 -2.81 -9.51 12.22
N PRO A 222 -1.55 -9.53 11.78
CA PRO A 222 -0.61 -10.60 12.11
C PRO A 222 -0.29 -10.63 13.60
N GLU A 223 -0.10 -11.82 14.17
CA GLU A 223 0.40 -11.96 15.54
C GLU A 223 1.81 -11.38 15.63
N GLY A 224 2.00 -10.36 16.48
CA GLY A 224 3.26 -9.61 16.59
C GLY A 224 3.38 -8.41 15.65
N GLY A 225 2.28 -7.96 15.01
CA GLY A 225 2.21 -6.75 14.20
C GLY A 225 2.47 -6.96 12.70
N MET A 226 2.38 -5.88 11.95
CA MET A 226 2.45 -5.93 10.48
C MET A 226 3.80 -6.37 9.94
N HIS A 227 4.89 -6.06 10.63
CA HIS A 227 6.25 -6.46 10.23
C HIS A 227 6.43 -7.98 10.19
N GLN A 228 5.58 -8.77 10.86
CA GLN A 228 5.62 -10.24 10.79
C GLN A 228 5.40 -10.78 9.37
N ILE A 229 4.72 -10.04 8.50
CA ILE A 229 4.61 -10.40 7.07
C ILE A 229 6.01 -10.41 6.43
N THR A 230 6.80 -9.37 6.67
CA THR A 230 8.19 -9.30 6.17
C THR A 230 9.04 -10.43 6.73
N LEU A 231 9.04 -10.58 8.05
CA LEU A 231 9.90 -11.55 8.74
C LEU A 231 9.59 -12.99 8.31
N SER A 232 8.30 -13.35 8.21
CA SER A 232 7.90 -14.69 7.79
C SER A 232 8.31 -15.00 6.35
N LEU A 233 8.17 -14.04 5.43
CA LEU A 233 8.59 -14.20 4.03
C LEU A 233 10.12 -14.21 3.90
N PHE A 234 10.83 -13.41 4.67
CA PHE A 234 12.29 -13.39 4.70
C PHE A 234 12.84 -14.76 5.17
N GLU A 235 12.30 -15.31 6.25
CA GLU A 235 12.70 -16.63 6.73
C GLU A 235 12.35 -17.75 5.74
N LEU A 236 11.21 -17.67 5.05
CA LEU A 236 10.89 -18.59 3.96
C LEU A 236 11.92 -18.51 2.84
N ALA A 237 12.27 -17.29 2.40
CA ALA A 237 13.27 -17.10 1.35
C ALA A 237 14.64 -17.70 1.74
N LYS A 238 15.07 -17.52 3.00
CA LYS A 238 16.30 -18.13 3.53
C LYS A 238 16.27 -19.66 3.48
N ARG A 239 15.17 -20.28 3.91
CA ARG A 239 15.02 -21.74 3.85
C ARG A 239 15.06 -22.29 2.42
N LEU A 240 14.64 -21.48 1.45
CA LEU A 240 14.72 -21.82 0.01
C LEU A 240 16.11 -21.54 -0.60
N GLY A 241 17.09 -21.11 0.20
CA GLY A 241 18.47 -20.88 -0.25
C GLY A 241 18.68 -19.52 -0.93
N VAL A 242 17.80 -18.54 -0.73
CA VAL A 242 18.03 -17.17 -1.21
C VAL A 242 19.14 -16.52 -0.41
N GLU A 243 20.13 -15.98 -1.11
CA GLU A 243 21.26 -15.25 -0.51
C GLU A 243 20.94 -13.75 -0.41
N PHE A 244 21.13 -13.15 0.77
CA PHE A 244 20.85 -11.74 1.04
C PHE A 244 22.15 -10.95 1.31
N HIS A 245 22.28 -9.82 0.62
CA HIS A 245 23.35 -8.85 0.81
C HIS A 245 22.73 -7.53 1.31
N PHE A 246 22.73 -7.34 2.63
CA PHE A 246 22.30 -6.11 3.28
C PHE A 246 23.38 -5.04 3.28
N ASN A 247 23.02 -3.78 3.58
CA ASN A 247 23.93 -2.63 3.52
C ASN A 247 24.66 -2.55 2.17
N THR A 248 23.99 -2.98 1.10
CA THR A 248 24.55 -3.16 -0.23
C THR A 248 23.69 -2.41 -1.25
N MET A 249 24.13 -1.20 -1.61
CA MET A 249 23.41 -0.35 -2.55
C MET A 249 23.76 -0.70 -3.99
N ALA A 250 22.74 -1.03 -4.79
CA ALA A 250 22.88 -1.17 -6.22
C ALA A 250 23.18 0.20 -6.86
N GLU A 251 24.23 0.28 -7.68
CA GLU A 251 24.67 1.53 -8.34
C GLU A 251 24.28 1.57 -9.81
N GLN A 252 24.34 0.42 -10.49
CA GLN A 252 24.02 0.35 -11.93
C GLN A 252 23.62 -1.06 -12.34
N ILE A 253 22.61 -1.15 -13.21
CA ILE A 253 22.27 -2.39 -13.93
C ILE A 253 23.18 -2.44 -15.17
N ILE A 254 24.07 -3.43 -15.21
CA ILE A 254 25.00 -3.64 -16.31
C ILE A 254 24.31 -4.41 -17.44
N THR A 255 24.42 -3.89 -18.64
CA THR A 255 23.82 -4.45 -19.84
C THR A 255 24.82 -4.55 -20.98
N ASP A 256 24.62 -5.54 -21.84
CA ASP A 256 25.30 -5.67 -23.14
C ASP A 256 24.27 -6.01 -24.21
N GLN A 257 24.34 -5.37 -25.36
CA GLN A 257 23.40 -5.57 -26.49
C GLN A 257 21.91 -5.59 -26.06
N ASN A 258 21.51 -4.66 -25.16
CA ASN A 258 20.17 -4.63 -24.59
C ASN A 258 19.76 -5.90 -23.82
N LYS A 259 20.68 -6.60 -23.20
CA LYS A 259 20.44 -7.73 -22.30
C LYS A 259 21.16 -7.45 -20.96
N VAL A 260 20.54 -7.80 -19.83
CA VAL A 260 21.20 -7.67 -18.53
C VAL A 260 22.37 -8.64 -18.43
N LEU A 261 23.45 -8.18 -17.77
CA LEU A 261 24.60 -8.99 -17.35
C LEU A 261 24.69 -9.13 -15.85
N GLY A 262 24.13 -8.18 -15.10
CA GLY A 262 24.20 -8.15 -13.64
C GLY A 262 23.98 -6.76 -13.07
N VAL A 263 24.40 -6.57 -11.81
CA VAL A 263 24.30 -5.31 -11.06
C VAL A 263 25.66 -4.95 -10.51
N LYS A 264 26.08 -3.70 -10.69
CA LYS A 264 27.28 -3.12 -10.09
C LYS A 264 26.99 -2.64 -8.68
N VAL A 265 27.87 -2.99 -7.75
CA VAL A 265 27.94 -2.54 -6.36
C VAL A 265 29.38 -2.22 -6.06
N SER A 266 29.69 -0.96 -5.83
CA SER A 266 31.07 -0.48 -5.63
C SER A 266 32.03 -0.97 -6.76
N GLN A 267 33.02 -1.75 -6.44
CA GLN A 267 33.99 -2.31 -7.41
C GLN A 267 33.57 -3.68 -7.97
N THR A 268 32.46 -4.27 -7.48
CA THR A 268 32.05 -5.63 -7.82
C THR A 268 30.84 -5.62 -8.75
N VAL A 269 30.83 -6.54 -9.71
CA VAL A 269 29.66 -6.83 -10.54
C VAL A 269 29.08 -8.19 -10.14
N PHE A 270 27.89 -8.17 -9.57
CA PHE A 270 27.12 -9.38 -9.34
C PHE A 270 26.49 -9.81 -10.66
N LYS A 271 27.01 -10.88 -11.26
CA LYS A 271 26.50 -11.41 -12.55
C LYS A 271 25.22 -12.22 -12.33
N ALA A 272 24.26 -12.09 -13.27
CA ALA A 272 23.05 -12.90 -13.30
C ALA A 272 22.43 -12.97 -14.71
N ASP A 273 21.66 -14.04 -14.97
CA ASP A 273 20.92 -14.23 -16.22
C ASP A 273 19.69 -13.31 -16.30
N MET A 274 19.14 -12.89 -15.13
CA MET A 274 18.06 -11.92 -15.05
C MET A 274 18.23 -11.00 -13.84
N VAL A 275 17.68 -9.79 -13.96
CA VAL A 275 17.59 -8.80 -12.88
C VAL A 275 16.12 -8.42 -12.67
N VAL A 276 15.70 -8.39 -11.40
CA VAL A 276 14.37 -7.89 -11.00
C VAL A 276 14.57 -6.69 -10.07
N SER A 277 14.08 -5.52 -10.47
CA SER A 277 14.07 -4.35 -9.61
C SER A 277 12.78 -4.28 -8.79
N ASN A 278 12.90 -4.29 -7.47
CA ASN A 278 11.83 -3.96 -6.52
C ASN A 278 11.94 -2.51 -6.02
N MET A 279 12.92 -1.77 -6.47
CA MET A 279 13.02 -0.33 -6.28
C MET A 279 11.93 0.37 -7.10
N ASP A 280 11.50 1.56 -6.69
CA ASP A 280 10.56 2.35 -7.49
C ASP A 280 11.06 2.51 -8.93
N VAL A 281 10.12 2.41 -9.88
CA VAL A 281 10.47 2.34 -11.32
C VAL A 281 11.15 3.63 -11.82
N VAL A 282 10.76 4.81 -11.31
CA VAL A 282 11.37 6.08 -11.74
C VAL A 282 12.85 6.13 -11.34
N PRO A 283 13.23 6.00 -10.06
CA PRO A 283 14.63 5.97 -9.68
C PRO A 283 15.37 4.74 -10.22
N THR A 284 14.72 3.61 -10.50
CA THR A 284 15.38 2.50 -11.21
C THR A 284 15.92 2.96 -12.56
N TYR A 285 15.12 3.65 -13.37
CA TYR A 285 15.60 4.17 -14.66
C TYR A 285 16.61 5.30 -14.50
N VAL A 286 16.34 6.25 -13.61
CA VAL A 286 17.18 7.45 -13.45
C VAL A 286 18.54 7.11 -12.86
N LYS A 287 18.58 6.27 -11.81
CA LYS A 287 19.80 5.99 -11.05
C LYS A 287 20.54 4.75 -11.54
N LEU A 288 19.81 3.66 -11.86
CA LEU A 288 20.43 2.36 -12.17
C LEU A 288 20.60 2.09 -13.67
N LEU A 289 19.98 2.90 -14.54
CA LEU A 289 20.04 2.74 -16.00
C LEU A 289 20.36 4.07 -16.70
N PRO A 290 21.40 4.83 -16.26
CA PRO A 290 21.70 6.16 -16.81
C PRO A 290 22.06 6.13 -18.30
N GLN A 291 22.49 4.97 -18.83
CA GLN A 291 22.81 4.76 -20.25
C GLN A 291 21.55 4.63 -21.13
N TYR A 292 20.36 4.54 -20.55
CA TYR A 292 19.10 4.46 -21.29
C TYR A 292 18.22 5.68 -21.00
N PRO A 293 17.51 6.22 -22.00
CA PRO A 293 16.58 7.30 -21.74
C PRO A 293 15.43 6.82 -20.84
N THR A 294 15.17 7.58 -19.78
CA THR A 294 14.02 7.32 -18.89
C THR A 294 12.73 7.45 -19.68
N PRO A 295 11.82 6.49 -19.62
CA PRO A 295 10.56 6.55 -20.33
C PRO A 295 9.74 7.78 -19.90
N LYS A 296 9.49 8.71 -20.83
CA LYS A 296 8.77 9.98 -20.55
C LYS A 296 7.41 9.76 -19.87
N LYS A 297 6.76 8.62 -20.16
CA LYS A 297 5.44 8.29 -19.59
C LYS A 297 5.49 8.14 -18.08
N ILE A 298 6.53 7.50 -17.51
CA ILE A 298 6.60 7.26 -16.05
C ILE A 298 6.92 8.53 -15.28
N VAL A 299 7.77 9.41 -15.84
CA VAL A 299 8.14 10.68 -15.19
C VAL A 299 6.95 11.67 -15.21
N LYS A 300 6.09 11.58 -16.24
CA LYS A 300 4.90 12.43 -16.39
C LYS A 300 3.69 11.95 -15.60
N GLN A 301 3.74 10.74 -15.03
CA GLN A 301 2.66 10.26 -14.17
C GLN A 301 2.66 11.07 -12.88
N GLU A 302 1.47 11.48 -12.46
CA GLU A 302 1.27 12.13 -11.18
C GLU A 302 1.61 11.15 -10.05
N PRO A 303 2.47 11.49 -9.08
CA PRO A 303 2.70 10.67 -7.91
C PRO A 303 1.42 10.48 -7.10
N SER A 304 1.30 9.35 -6.40
CA SER A 304 0.26 9.19 -5.38
C SER A 304 0.48 10.17 -4.22
N SER A 305 -0.51 10.30 -3.34
CA SER A 305 -0.26 10.98 -2.08
C SER A 305 0.95 10.37 -1.36
N ALA A 306 1.64 11.22 -0.63
CA ALA A 306 2.60 10.87 0.40
C ALA A 306 1.93 11.00 1.79
N ALA A 307 2.70 10.97 2.86
CA ALA A 307 2.20 11.21 4.21
C ALA A 307 3.30 11.79 5.10
N VAL A 308 2.86 12.59 6.08
CA VAL A 308 3.63 12.81 7.31
C VAL A 308 3.05 11.89 8.38
N ILE A 309 3.93 11.19 9.07
CA ILE A 309 3.58 10.20 10.08
C ILE A 309 4.30 10.57 11.38
N PHE A 310 3.52 10.69 12.45
CA PHE A 310 4.04 10.82 13.82
C PHE A 310 3.87 9.47 14.51
N TYR A 311 4.93 8.97 15.09
CA TYR A 311 4.94 7.80 15.96
C TYR A 311 4.99 8.28 17.39
N TRP A 312 3.85 8.24 18.08
CA TRP A 312 3.71 8.72 19.46
C TRP A 312 3.57 7.58 20.45
N GLY A 313 4.46 7.52 21.43
CA GLY A 313 4.23 6.73 22.62
C GLY A 313 3.32 7.53 23.58
N ILE A 314 2.10 7.06 23.83
CA ILE A 314 1.09 7.73 24.64
C ILE A 314 1.04 7.10 26.02
N ALA A 315 1.29 7.88 27.08
CA ALA A 315 1.32 7.44 28.48
C ALA A 315 -0.09 7.31 29.10
N LYS A 316 -1.05 6.83 28.32
CA LYS A 316 -2.46 6.61 28.70
C LYS A 316 -3.13 5.67 27.74
N GLU A 317 -4.12 4.90 28.20
CA GLU A 317 -5.03 4.12 27.36
C GLU A 317 -6.30 4.91 27.02
N PHE A 318 -6.79 4.73 25.78
CA PHE A 318 -8.04 5.30 25.27
C PHE A 318 -9.01 4.18 24.89
N PRO A 319 -9.90 3.73 25.81
CA PRO A 319 -10.79 2.60 25.58
C PRO A 319 -11.76 2.80 24.40
N GLN A 320 -12.06 4.06 24.02
CA GLN A 320 -12.92 4.41 22.89
C GLN A 320 -12.24 4.23 21.52
N LEU A 321 -10.93 4.03 21.48
CA LEU A 321 -10.16 3.76 20.26
C LEU A 321 -9.90 2.27 20.07
N ASP A 322 -9.72 1.85 18.81
CA ASP A 322 -9.34 0.50 18.43
C ASP A 322 -8.07 0.53 17.54
N LEU A 323 -7.73 -0.57 16.93
CA LEU A 323 -6.58 -0.71 16.02
C LEU A 323 -6.56 0.37 14.92
N HIS A 324 -7.70 0.66 14.31
CA HIS A 324 -7.85 1.64 13.22
C HIS A 324 -8.87 2.71 13.58
N ASN A 325 -8.46 3.97 13.55
CA ASN A 325 -9.31 5.10 13.87
C ASN A 325 -9.13 6.20 12.82
N ILE A 326 -10.22 6.79 12.34
CA ILE A 326 -10.21 7.85 11.34
C ILE A 326 -11.01 9.03 11.86
N PHE A 327 -10.35 10.17 11.96
CA PHE A 327 -10.93 11.45 12.34
C PHE A 327 -11.07 12.30 11.09
N PHE A 328 -12.26 12.36 10.53
CA PHE A 328 -12.51 13.04 9.26
C PHE A 328 -12.36 14.56 9.32
N SER A 329 -12.02 15.15 8.18
CA SER A 329 -12.14 16.58 7.94
C SER A 329 -13.62 16.97 7.71
N THR A 330 -13.93 18.25 7.94
CA THR A 330 -15.25 18.81 7.67
C THR A 330 -15.52 18.92 6.16
N ASN A 331 -14.50 19.37 5.41
CA ASN A 331 -14.59 19.55 3.96
C ASN A 331 -13.61 18.60 3.24
N TYR A 332 -14.08 17.40 2.95
CA TYR A 332 -13.26 16.36 2.35
C TYR A 332 -12.79 16.69 0.93
N LYS A 333 -13.61 17.46 0.17
CA LYS A 333 -13.25 17.89 -1.18
C LYS A 333 -12.08 18.87 -1.15
N ALA A 334 -12.12 19.88 -0.29
CA ALA A 334 -11.04 20.84 -0.14
C ALA A 334 -9.72 20.19 0.29
N GLU A 335 -9.77 19.12 1.11
CA GLU A 335 -8.60 18.33 1.49
C GLU A 335 -7.91 17.74 0.25
N PHE A 336 -8.63 17.11 -0.67
CA PHE A 336 -8.06 16.52 -1.88
C PHE A 336 -7.67 17.53 -2.96
N GLU A 337 -8.38 18.67 -3.05
CA GLU A 337 -7.97 19.79 -3.91
C GLU A 337 -6.63 20.36 -3.46
N ALA A 338 -6.44 20.57 -2.15
CA ALA A 338 -5.16 20.99 -1.60
C ALA A 338 -4.04 20.00 -1.95
N LEU A 339 -4.26 18.70 -1.76
CA LEU A 339 -3.25 17.67 -2.01
C LEU A 339 -2.81 17.58 -3.47
N PHE A 340 -3.76 17.52 -4.41
CA PHE A 340 -3.47 17.16 -5.81
C PHE A 340 -3.45 18.35 -6.76
N GLN A 341 -4.08 19.47 -6.43
CA GLN A 341 -4.08 20.66 -7.28
C GLN A 341 -3.10 21.73 -6.78
N ASN A 342 -3.07 21.94 -5.46
CA ASN A 342 -2.25 23.01 -4.86
C ASN A 342 -0.91 22.49 -4.33
N HIS A 343 -0.70 21.17 -4.29
CA HIS A 343 0.46 20.50 -3.66
C HIS A 343 0.72 21.00 -2.23
N ALA A 344 -0.36 21.15 -1.46
CA ALA A 344 -0.37 21.65 -0.09
C ALA A 344 -1.23 20.73 0.81
N VAL A 345 -1.23 20.99 2.11
CA VAL A 345 -2.14 20.34 3.06
C VAL A 345 -3.22 21.37 3.44
N ALA A 346 -4.49 20.97 3.39
CA ALA A 346 -5.61 21.81 3.77
C ALA A 346 -5.55 22.22 5.25
N ASP A 347 -6.29 23.29 5.64
CA ASP A 347 -6.34 23.72 7.03
C ASP A 347 -7.05 22.70 7.94
N ASP A 348 -8.11 22.08 7.46
CA ASP A 348 -8.75 20.93 8.11
C ASP A 348 -8.53 19.68 7.25
N PHE A 349 -7.99 18.64 7.85
CA PHE A 349 -7.60 17.39 7.19
C PHE A 349 -8.01 16.19 8.02
N THR A 350 -8.13 15.05 7.35
CA THR A 350 -8.38 13.76 7.97
C THR A 350 -7.12 13.25 8.66
N VAL A 351 -7.28 12.78 9.90
CA VAL A 351 -6.21 12.14 10.67
C VAL A 351 -6.52 10.64 10.82
N TYR A 352 -5.59 9.79 10.45
CA TYR A 352 -5.65 8.36 10.71
C TYR A 352 -4.75 8.01 11.90
N VAL A 353 -5.29 7.25 12.85
CA VAL A 353 -4.55 6.75 14.02
C VAL A 353 -4.63 5.23 14.06
N ASN A 354 -3.46 4.58 13.99
CA ASN A 354 -3.34 3.13 14.16
C ASN A 354 -2.67 2.84 15.50
N ILE A 355 -3.24 1.90 16.26
CA ILE A 355 -2.80 1.59 17.63
C ILE A 355 -2.61 0.08 17.74
N THR A 356 -1.39 -0.40 17.45
CA THR A 356 -1.14 -1.85 17.43
C THR A 356 -1.16 -2.47 18.82
N SER A 357 -0.90 -1.72 19.88
CA SER A 357 -0.99 -2.20 21.27
C SER A 357 -2.39 -2.68 21.68
N LYS A 358 -3.45 -2.25 20.96
CA LYS A 358 -4.82 -2.80 21.13
C LYS A 358 -4.91 -4.28 20.78
N GLU A 359 -4.03 -4.78 19.93
CA GLU A 359 -4.01 -6.13 19.43
C GLU A 359 -2.74 -6.90 19.81
N VAL A 360 -1.65 -6.19 20.04
CA VAL A 360 -0.34 -6.68 20.45
C VAL A 360 0.08 -5.93 21.71
N PRO A 361 -0.35 -6.35 22.91
CA PRO A 361 -0.12 -5.60 24.15
C PRO A 361 1.34 -5.29 24.48
N LYS A 362 2.28 -6.03 23.88
CA LYS A 362 3.73 -5.81 24.04
C LYS A 362 4.25 -4.61 23.26
N ASP A 363 3.46 -4.04 22.35
CA ASP A 363 3.86 -2.90 21.52
C ASP A 363 3.90 -1.57 22.32
N ALA A 364 3.41 -1.56 23.58
CA ALA A 364 3.53 -0.42 24.48
C ALA A 364 3.72 -0.88 25.93
N PRO A 365 4.27 -0.04 26.81
CA PRO A 365 4.28 -0.28 28.25
C PRO A 365 2.85 -0.41 28.81
N LYS A 366 2.69 -1.13 29.93
CA LYS A 366 1.39 -1.34 30.58
C LYS A 366 0.71 0.01 30.89
N GLY A 367 -0.55 0.15 30.50
CA GLY A 367 -1.33 1.38 30.69
C GLY A 367 -1.03 2.48 29.64
N CYS A 368 -0.26 2.14 28.62
CA CYS A 368 0.14 3.05 27.54
C CYS A 368 -0.30 2.53 26.17
N GLU A 369 -0.19 3.36 25.13
CA GLU A 369 -0.48 3.01 23.74
C GLU A 369 0.59 3.52 22.79
N ASN A 370 0.81 2.82 21.69
CA ASN A 370 1.67 3.23 20.58
C ASN A 370 0.80 3.77 19.45
N TRP A 371 0.88 5.05 19.15
CA TRP A 371 0.06 5.67 18.11
C TRP A 371 0.89 5.95 16.85
N PHE A 372 0.50 5.32 15.74
CA PHE A 372 0.91 5.71 14.40
C PHE A 372 -0.11 6.71 13.89
N VAL A 373 0.23 8.00 13.89
CA VAL A 373 -0.65 9.11 13.51
C VAL A 373 -0.26 9.62 12.13
N MET A 374 -1.15 9.47 11.15
CA MET A 374 -0.85 9.77 9.75
C MET A 374 -1.80 10.82 9.19
N VAL A 375 -1.23 11.75 8.44
CA VAL A 375 -1.95 12.70 7.60
C VAL A 375 -1.45 12.55 6.16
N ASN A 376 -2.38 12.49 5.20
CA ASN A 376 -2.02 12.52 3.79
C ASN A 376 -1.42 13.89 3.44
N THR A 377 -0.31 13.85 2.69
CA THR A 377 0.35 15.04 2.16
C THR A 377 0.54 14.90 0.66
N PRO A 378 0.78 15.99 -0.08
CA PRO A 378 1.29 15.85 -1.44
C PRO A 378 2.64 15.12 -1.44
N ALA A 379 3.01 14.57 -2.58
CA ALA A 379 4.38 14.12 -2.81
C ALA A 379 5.36 15.29 -2.64
N ASP A 380 6.65 14.99 -2.52
CA ASP A 380 7.68 16.02 -2.38
C ASP A 380 7.89 16.79 -3.70
N TYR A 381 7.49 18.05 -3.69
CA TYR A 381 7.70 19.03 -4.74
C TYR A 381 8.61 20.18 -4.28
N GLY A 382 9.32 20.02 -3.17
CA GLY A 382 10.20 21.02 -2.56
C GLY A 382 9.51 21.91 -1.53
N GLN A 383 8.47 21.42 -0.87
CA GLN A 383 7.83 22.10 0.27
C GLN A 383 8.83 22.30 1.42
N ASP A 384 8.64 23.33 2.23
CA ASP A 384 9.31 23.49 3.51
C ASP A 384 8.74 22.48 4.53
N TRP A 385 9.36 21.30 4.56
CA TRP A 385 8.88 20.19 5.39
C TRP A 385 9.07 20.44 6.88
N GLU A 386 10.05 21.24 7.29
CA GLU A 386 10.29 21.56 8.70
C GLU A 386 9.12 22.37 9.26
N THR A 387 8.84 23.51 8.67
CA THR A 387 7.70 24.38 9.05
C THR A 387 6.37 23.65 8.90
N LEU A 388 6.19 22.83 7.83
CA LEU A 388 4.94 22.10 7.62
C LEU A 388 4.71 21.04 8.70
N VAL A 389 5.73 20.30 9.12
CA VAL A 389 5.64 19.28 10.16
C VAL A 389 5.25 19.88 11.50
N GLU A 390 5.86 21.01 11.89
CA GLU A 390 5.51 21.73 13.12
C GLU A 390 4.04 22.17 13.12
N SER A 391 3.60 22.77 12.02
CA SER A 391 2.20 23.18 11.83
C SER A 391 1.25 21.98 11.88
N LEU A 392 1.57 20.89 11.21
CA LEU A 392 0.76 19.66 11.21
C LEU A 392 0.65 19.07 12.61
N ARG A 393 1.78 18.97 13.33
CA ARG A 393 1.80 18.46 14.70
C ARG A 393 0.83 19.22 15.61
N ALA A 394 0.93 20.54 15.62
CA ALA A 394 0.05 21.41 16.45
C ALA A 394 -1.43 21.22 16.08
N ARG A 395 -1.76 21.18 14.79
CA ARG A 395 -3.13 21.02 14.28
C ARG A 395 -3.71 19.63 14.55
N ILE A 396 -2.88 18.56 14.43
CA ILE A 396 -3.28 17.20 14.79
C ILE A 396 -3.60 17.13 16.29
N LEU A 397 -2.72 17.65 17.13
CA LEU A 397 -2.92 17.68 18.58
C LEU A 397 -4.21 18.42 18.96
N ALA A 398 -4.43 19.60 18.39
CA ALA A 398 -5.66 20.38 18.64
C ALA A 398 -6.92 19.61 18.20
N LYS A 399 -6.89 18.94 17.04
CA LYS A 399 -8.01 18.14 16.53
C LYS A 399 -8.29 16.92 17.40
N LEU A 400 -7.28 16.11 17.68
CA LEU A 400 -7.44 14.87 18.45
C LEU A 400 -7.76 15.17 19.93
N SER A 401 -7.13 16.18 20.55
CA SER A 401 -7.43 16.58 21.94
C SER A 401 -8.89 17.00 22.09
N ARG A 402 -9.40 17.78 21.14
CA ARG A 402 -10.82 18.19 21.12
C ARG A 402 -11.74 16.98 20.97
N GLN A 403 -11.47 16.08 20.00
CA GLN A 403 -12.32 14.92 19.72
C GLN A 403 -12.31 13.88 20.84
N LEU A 404 -11.19 13.78 21.57
CA LEU A 404 -11.02 12.82 22.67
C LEU A 404 -11.27 13.45 24.04
N ASN A 405 -11.59 14.74 24.06
CA ASN A 405 -11.78 15.52 25.29
C ASN A 405 -10.63 15.31 26.30
N THR A 406 -9.40 15.35 25.81
CA THR A 406 -8.18 15.09 26.59
C THR A 406 -7.02 15.87 25.97
N ASP A 407 -6.28 16.62 26.77
CA ASP A 407 -5.03 17.22 26.29
C ASP A 407 -4.00 16.13 26.06
N LEU A 408 -3.60 15.96 24.79
CA LEU A 408 -2.70 14.88 24.38
C LEU A 408 -1.23 15.24 24.49
N GLU A 409 -0.87 16.52 24.43
CA GLU A 409 0.53 16.93 24.38
C GLU A 409 1.34 16.45 25.58
N PRO A 410 0.89 16.60 26.84
CA PRO A 410 1.62 16.11 28.00
C PRO A 410 1.67 14.58 28.12
N LEU A 411 0.86 13.86 27.33
CA LEU A 411 0.81 12.40 27.33
C LEU A 411 1.83 11.77 26.36
N ILE A 412 2.49 12.55 25.51
CA ILE A 412 3.47 12.05 24.55
C ILE A 412 4.80 11.75 25.27
N ALA A 413 5.06 10.48 25.53
CA ALA A 413 6.28 10.00 26.19
C ALA A 413 7.49 9.91 25.23
N CYS A 414 7.23 9.65 23.94
CA CYS A 414 8.23 9.66 22.88
C CYS A 414 7.58 9.99 21.54
N GLU A 415 8.40 10.51 20.64
CA GLU A 415 7.99 10.88 19.28
C GLU A 415 9.09 10.55 18.29
N GLU A 416 8.72 10.03 17.13
CA GLU A 416 9.53 9.94 15.91
C GLU A 416 8.67 10.42 14.74
N ILE A 417 9.30 11.02 13.72
CA ILE A 417 8.58 11.62 12.59
C ILE A 417 9.10 11.07 11.29
N LEU A 418 8.22 10.68 10.39
CA LEU A 418 8.54 10.25 9.04
C LEU A 418 7.87 11.18 8.02
N THR A 419 8.69 11.83 7.21
CA THR A 419 8.27 12.79 6.17
C THR A 419 8.46 12.22 4.77
N PRO A 420 7.85 12.79 3.72
CA PRO A 420 8.07 12.35 2.34
C PRO A 420 9.54 12.32 1.90
N PRO A 421 10.39 13.31 2.20
CA PRO A 421 11.82 13.21 1.92
C PRO A 421 12.51 12.04 2.63
N LEU A 422 12.17 11.77 3.90
CA LEU A 422 12.70 10.62 4.64
C LEU A 422 12.20 9.28 4.08
N ILE A 423 10.94 9.22 3.60
CA ILE A 423 10.42 8.04 2.90
C ILE A 423 11.23 7.78 1.63
N GLU A 424 11.49 8.83 0.82
CA GLU A 424 12.32 8.70 -0.37
C GLU A 424 13.73 8.25 -0.04
N GLN A 425 14.36 8.86 0.96
CA GLN A 425 15.70 8.51 1.40
C GLN A 425 15.80 7.04 1.84
N LYS A 426 14.87 6.58 2.69
CA LYS A 426 14.90 5.22 3.25
C LYS A 426 14.47 4.13 2.25
N THR A 427 13.59 4.44 1.29
CA THR A 427 12.94 3.42 0.45
C THR A 427 13.09 3.64 -1.05
N GLN A 428 13.75 4.72 -1.46
CA GLN A 428 13.88 5.15 -2.86
C GLN A 428 12.51 5.30 -3.57
N SER A 429 11.44 5.63 -2.81
CA SER A 429 10.14 5.95 -3.40
C SER A 429 10.18 7.33 -4.02
N TYR A 430 9.87 7.41 -5.30
CA TYR A 430 9.93 8.68 -6.04
C TYR A 430 9.08 9.76 -5.38
N LYS A 431 9.71 10.87 -4.97
CA LYS A 431 9.08 12.00 -4.26
C LYS A 431 8.36 11.60 -2.96
N GLY A 432 8.80 10.55 -2.29
CA GLY A 432 8.17 10.06 -1.07
C GLY A 432 6.77 9.46 -1.24
N ALA A 433 6.30 9.24 -2.48
CA ALA A 433 4.99 8.70 -2.77
C ALA A 433 4.77 7.31 -2.16
N LEU A 434 3.61 7.09 -1.52
CA LEU A 434 3.33 5.82 -0.83
C LEU A 434 3.05 4.66 -1.79
N TYR A 435 2.40 4.94 -2.94
CA TYR A 435 1.87 3.93 -3.86
C TYR A 435 2.39 4.06 -5.30
N GLY A 436 3.50 4.79 -5.50
CA GLY A 436 4.03 5.13 -6.83
C GLY A 436 3.16 6.18 -7.51
N SER A 437 2.61 5.91 -8.70
CA SER A 437 1.71 6.85 -9.39
C SER A 437 0.29 6.82 -8.82
N SER A 438 -0.41 7.96 -8.86
CA SER A 438 -1.83 8.08 -8.53
C SER A 438 -2.71 7.35 -9.56
N SER A 439 -3.96 7.11 -9.20
CA SER A 439 -5.01 6.62 -10.10
C SER A 439 -6.05 7.70 -10.41
N ASN A 440 -5.66 8.97 -10.30
CA ASN A 440 -6.57 10.12 -10.52
C ASN A 440 -7.09 10.23 -11.95
N LYS A 441 -6.38 9.69 -12.94
CA LYS A 441 -6.89 9.57 -14.31
C LYS A 441 -7.58 8.22 -14.49
N ALA A 442 -8.72 8.18 -15.16
CA ALA A 442 -9.54 6.98 -15.35
C ALA A 442 -8.76 5.76 -15.88
N THR A 443 -7.73 5.98 -16.69
CA THR A 443 -6.87 4.93 -17.25
C THR A 443 -5.61 4.66 -16.44
N ALA A 444 -5.26 5.51 -15.47
CA ALA A 444 -3.96 5.44 -14.77
C ALA A 444 -3.79 4.15 -13.96
N ALA A 445 -4.88 3.65 -13.37
CA ALA A 445 -4.85 2.38 -12.64
C ALA A 445 -4.41 1.18 -13.50
N PHE A 446 -4.68 1.23 -14.82
CA PHE A 446 -4.36 0.16 -15.77
C PHE A 446 -3.06 0.39 -16.53
N LEU A 447 -2.60 1.64 -16.62
CA LEU A 447 -1.44 2.04 -17.42
C LEU A 447 -0.17 2.25 -16.59
N ARG A 448 -0.07 1.60 -15.42
CA ARG A 448 1.17 1.54 -14.66
C ARG A 448 2.28 0.88 -15.50
N HIS A 449 3.54 1.14 -15.16
CA HIS A 449 4.67 0.54 -15.86
C HIS A 449 4.56 -1.00 -15.91
N PRO A 450 4.88 -1.65 -17.04
CA PRO A 450 4.91 -3.10 -17.14
C PRO A 450 5.92 -3.74 -16.18
N ASN A 451 5.68 -5.00 -15.82
CA ASN A 451 6.58 -5.77 -14.96
C ASN A 451 7.85 -6.26 -15.68
N PHE A 452 8.09 -5.81 -16.90
CA PHE A 452 9.28 -6.14 -17.69
C PHE A 452 9.72 -4.93 -18.51
N SER A 453 11.00 -4.87 -18.84
CA SER A 453 11.52 -3.88 -19.78
C SER A 453 11.18 -4.28 -21.22
N GLN A 454 10.60 -3.34 -21.97
CA GLN A 454 10.35 -3.53 -23.40
C GLN A 454 11.65 -3.42 -24.24
N ARG A 455 12.70 -2.83 -23.68
CA ARG A 455 13.97 -2.56 -24.37
C ARG A 455 15.09 -3.49 -23.94
N ILE A 456 15.13 -3.84 -22.64
CA ILE A 456 16.25 -4.60 -22.06
C ILE A 456 15.76 -6.00 -21.73
N LYS A 457 16.32 -7.01 -22.42
CA LYS A 457 15.98 -8.43 -22.20
C LYS A 457 16.37 -8.84 -20.77
N ASN A 458 15.54 -9.65 -20.15
CA ASN A 458 15.71 -10.23 -18.82
C ASN A 458 15.75 -9.18 -17.68
N LEU A 459 15.28 -7.95 -17.92
CA LEU A 459 15.04 -6.96 -16.88
C LEU A 459 13.55 -6.92 -16.54
N TYR A 460 13.25 -7.14 -15.26
CA TYR A 460 11.89 -7.17 -14.73
C TYR A 460 11.73 -6.16 -13.60
N PHE A 461 10.47 -5.80 -13.30
CA PHE A 461 10.12 -4.85 -12.24
C PHE A 461 8.98 -5.41 -11.40
N CYS A 462 9.08 -5.33 -10.08
CA CYS A 462 8.01 -5.72 -9.15
C CYS A 462 7.81 -4.65 -8.08
N GLY A 463 6.69 -4.74 -7.36
CA GLY A 463 6.37 -3.81 -6.28
C GLY A 463 5.30 -2.80 -6.63
N GLY A 464 5.17 -1.75 -5.79
CA GLY A 464 4.01 -0.85 -5.80
C GLY A 464 3.98 0.20 -6.89
N SER A 465 5.10 0.53 -7.53
CA SER A 465 5.17 1.54 -8.60
C SER A 465 4.91 0.98 -10.00
N VAL A 466 4.77 -0.34 -10.13
CA VAL A 466 4.50 -1.02 -11.38
C VAL A 466 3.16 -1.77 -11.31
N HIS A 467 2.73 -2.37 -12.40
CA HIS A 467 1.49 -3.15 -12.47
C HIS A 467 1.51 -4.33 -11.46
N PRO A 468 0.41 -4.63 -10.74
CA PRO A 468 -0.91 -3.97 -10.76
C PRO A 468 -1.02 -2.73 -9.85
N GLY A 469 -0.03 -2.40 -9.02
CA GLY A 469 -0.04 -1.21 -8.18
C GLY A 469 0.47 -1.38 -6.77
N GLY A 470 0.23 -0.37 -5.92
CA GLY A 470 0.69 -0.32 -4.53
C GLY A 470 -0.24 -1.04 -3.54
N GLY A 471 0.32 -1.36 -2.38
CA GLY A 471 -0.31 -2.14 -1.31
C GLY A 471 0.21 -3.57 -1.24
N ILE A 472 0.20 -4.17 -0.05
CA ILE A 472 0.78 -5.50 0.20
C ILE A 472 0.24 -6.55 -0.79
N PRO A 473 -1.09 -6.73 -0.98
CA PRO A 473 -1.63 -7.73 -1.90
C PRO A 473 -1.16 -7.52 -3.33
N LEU A 474 -1.13 -6.27 -3.82
CA LEU A 474 -0.76 -5.97 -5.19
C LEU A 474 0.74 -6.13 -5.43
N CYS A 475 1.59 -5.87 -4.43
CA CYS A 475 3.02 -6.17 -4.50
C CYS A 475 3.28 -7.68 -4.61
N LEU A 476 2.51 -8.52 -3.90
CA LEU A 476 2.59 -9.97 -4.00
C LEU A 476 2.13 -10.49 -5.38
N LEU A 477 1.08 -9.89 -5.94
CA LEU A 477 0.62 -10.18 -7.30
C LEU A 477 1.61 -9.71 -8.36
N SER A 478 2.26 -8.56 -8.17
CA SER A 478 3.33 -8.08 -9.04
C SER A 478 4.47 -9.11 -9.13
N ALA A 479 4.84 -9.74 -8.01
CA ALA A 479 5.83 -10.81 -7.97
C ALA A 479 5.35 -12.08 -8.72
N LYS A 480 4.06 -12.44 -8.63
CA LYS A 480 3.46 -13.54 -9.40
C LYS A 480 3.56 -13.26 -10.91
N ILE A 481 3.25 -12.04 -11.34
CA ILE A 481 3.34 -11.65 -12.75
C ILE A 481 4.79 -11.72 -13.25
N VAL A 482 5.78 -11.27 -12.45
CA VAL A 482 7.21 -11.40 -12.82
C VAL A 482 7.61 -12.87 -12.95
N ASP A 483 7.18 -13.73 -12.02
CA ASP A 483 7.46 -15.17 -12.12
C ASP A 483 6.94 -15.75 -13.42
N GLU A 484 5.68 -15.50 -13.79
CA GLU A 484 5.11 -15.98 -15.05
C GLU A 484 5.83 -15.45 -16.29
N LEU A 485 6.13 -14.13 -16.33
CA LEU A 485 6.85 -13.52 -17.44
C LEU A 485 8.29 -14.02 -17.60
N SER A 486 8.92 -14.42 -16.49
CA SER A 486 10.30 -14.93 -16.51
C SER A 486 10.43 -16.35 -17.04
N LYS A 487 9.33 -17.07 -17.23
CA LYS A 487 9.29 -18.40 -17.88
C LYS A 487 9.44 -18.32 -19.41
N GLU A 488 9.09 -17.18 -19.98
CA GLU A 488 9.28 -16.85 -21.39
C GLU A 488 10.73 -16.44 -21.67
#